data_f81540ff82ca949e0c4307f47aebe849
#
_entry.id   f81540ff82ca949e0c4307f47aebe849
#
_cell.length_a   1.000
_cell.length_b   1.000
_cell.length_c   1.000
_cell.angle_alpha   90.00
_cell.angle_beta   90.00
_cell.angle_gamma   90.00
#
_symmetry.space_group_name_H-M   'P 1'
#
loop_
_entity.id
_entity.type
_entity.pdbx_description
1 polymer ?
#
loop_
_entity_poly.entity_id
_entity_poly.type
_entity_poly.pdbx_seq_one_letter_code
_entity_poly.pdbx_strand_id
1 'polypeptide(L)'
;VKTQENLVRLHKRGRMLVASYEAIRFQRLDLFSVTLRQIGAYIGRMHLEDAINVIVNGDGNSNPASAYAVGTSPISGESGTLSYGALVDFWSQFDPYTMNTILVGSDALRQMLKLSEFQNPLTGLNFQGTGKLTTPLGANLLRTACCPAGKIIGLDRGYALEMICGSEVTVEYDKLIDRQLERAAITSISGFAKLFDGASKV
;
A
#
# COMPACT_ATOMS: atom_id res chain seq x y z
N VAL A 1 13.06 -15.12 -23.10
CA VAL A 1 13.10 -14.09 -22.04
C VAL A 1 13.66 -12.83 -22.67
N LYS A 2 12.87 -11.75 -22.73
CA LYS A 2 13.38 -10.44 -23.13
C LYS A 2 13.85 -9.72 -21.85
N THR A 3 15.11 -9.39 -21.78
CA THR A 3 15.66 -8.55 -20.73
C THR A 3 15.52 -7.10 -21.17
N GLN A 4 14.90 -6.28 -20.34
CA GLN A 4 14.75 -4.85 -20.57
C GLN A 4 15.42 -4.11 -19.41
N GLU A 5 16.26 -3.13 -19.73
CA GLU A 5 16.82 -2.24 -18.72
C GLU A 5 15.78 -1.17 -18.37
N ASN A 6 15.41 -1.10 -17.10
CA ASN A 6 14.46 -0.12 -16.58
C ASN A 6 15.16 0.79 -15.59
N LEU A 7 14.91 2.09 -15.70
CA LEU A 7 15.39 3.09 -14.76
C LEU A 7 14.38 3.22 -13.61
N VAL A 8 14.82 2.95 -12.39
CA VAL A 8 14.00 3.10 -11.18
C VAL A 8 14.44 4.33 -10.41
N ARG A 9 13.49 5.20 -10.07
CA ARG A 9 13.74 6.39 -9.24
C ARG A 9 13.71 6.02 -7.77
N LEU A 10 14.77 6.37 -7.05
CA LEU A 10 14.82 6.24 -5.60
C LEU A 10 14.39 7.55 -4.96
N HIS A 11 13.50 7.48 -3.98
CA HIS A 11 13.03 8.62 -3.22
C HIS A 11 13.65 8.61 -1.82
N LYS A 12 14.28 9.71 -1.44
CA LYS A 12 14.70 9.92 -0.05
C LYS A 12 13.51 10.44 0.74
N ARG A 13 13.12 9.70 1.78
CA ARG A 13 12.08 10.06 2.73
C ARG A 13 12.69 10.23 4.10
N GLY A 14 12.30 11.25 4.83
CA GLY A 14 12.80 11.43 6.17
C GLY A 14 12.17 12.61 6.89
N ARG A 15 12.35 12.63 8.20
CA ARG A 15 11.99 13.73 9.08
C ARG A 15 13.03 13.90 10.17
N MET A 16 13.15 15.12 10.66
CA MET A 16 14.02 15.45 11.77
C MET A 16 13.19 15.90 12.96
N LEU A 17 13.50 15.33 14.10
CA LEU A 17 13.00 15.77 15.40
C LEU A 17 14.06 16.62 16.06
N VAL A 18 13.67 17.77 16.62
CA VAL A 18 14.53 18.66 17.37
C VAL A 18 13.88 18.93 18.73
N ALA A 19 14.61 18.75 19.80
CA ALA A 19 14.14 19.03 21.15
C ALA A 19 15.23 19.71 21.98
N SER A 20 14.83 20.56 22.96
CA SER A 20 15.78 21.14 23.90
C SER A 20 16.18 20.14 24.98
N TYR A 21 17.34 20.33 25.57
CA TYR A 21 17.82 19.49 26.67
C TYR A 21 16.84 19.47 27.84
N GLU A 22 16.22 20.62 28.16
CA GLU A 22 15.24 20.73 29.21
C GLU A 22 13.97 19.93 28.86
N ALA A 23 13.51 20.00 27.61
CA ALA A 23 12.34 19.25 27.18
C ALA A 23 12.55 17.73 27.29
N ILE A 24 13.74 17.23 26.97
CA ILE A 24 14.08 15.82 27.08
C ILE A 24 14.25 15.42 28.57
N ARG A 25 14.90 16.28 29.38
CA ARG A 25 15.28 15.97 30.77
C ARG A 25 14.11 16.02 31.75
N PHE A 26 13.17 16.94 31.52
CA PHE A 26 12.09 17.21 32.49
C PHE A 26 10.72 16.67 32.07
N GLN A 27 10.62 15.99 30.92
CA GLN A 27 9.38 15.36 30.52
C GLN A 27 9.11 14.08 31.33
N ARG A 28 7.87 13.99 31.87
CA ARG A 28 7.39 12.80 32.57
C ARG A 28 7.07 11.63 31.63
N LEU A 29 6.82 11.92 30.38
CA LEU A 29 6.56 10.92 29.31
C LEU A 29 7.70 10.97 28.33
N ASP A 30 8.13 9.81 27.86
CA ASP A 30 9.12 9.72 26.78
C ASP A 30 8.49 10.13 25.43
N LEU A 31 8.14 11.40 25.29
CA LEU A 31 7.57 11.97 24.08
C LEU A 31 8.54 11.88 22.90
N PHE A 32 9.83 11.84 23.17
CA PHE A 32 10.85 11.72 22.14
C PHE A 32 10.73 10.36 21.42
N SER A 33 10.69 9.26 22.17
CA SER A 33 10.52 7.92 21.61
C SER A 33 9.16 7.73 20.93
N VAL A 34 8.09 8.31 21.51
CA VAL A 34 6.76 8.28 20.89
C VAL A 34 6.76 8.99 19.53
N THR A 35 7.39 10.17 19.47
CA THR A 35 7.49 10.94 18.21
C THR A 35 8.36 10.23 17.18
N LEU A 36 9.46 9.60 17.59
CA LEU A 36 10.29 8.78 16.68
C LEU A 36 9.48 7.63 16.07
N ARG A 37 8.65 6.94 16.87
CA ARG A 37 7.75 5.89 16.36
C ARG A 37 6.73 6.44 15.35
N GLN A 38 6.17 7.63 15.63
CA GLN A 38 5.25 8.28 14.68
C GLN A 38 5.94 8.66 13.37
N ILE A 39 7.19 9.11 13.41
CA ILE A 39 7.99 9.38 12.21
C ILE A 39 8.23 8.09 11.42
N GLY A 40 8.58 6.99 12.09
CA GLY A 40 8.73 5.68 11.45
C GLY A 40 7.44 5.22 10.75
N ALA A 41 6.30 5.33 11.43
CA ALA A 41 4.99 5.01 10.87
C ALA A 41 4.64 5.91 9.65
N TYR A 42 5.00 7.19 9.72
CA TYR A 42 4.84 8.11 8.59
C TYR A 42 5.67 7.69 7.38
N ILE A 43 6.94 7.33 7.58
CA ILE A 43 7.83 6.85 6.50
C ILE A 43 7.25 5.58 5.87
N GLY A 44 6.80 4.61 6.68
CA GLY A 44 6.14 3.40 6.18
C GLY A 44 4.88 3.69 5.36
N ARG A 45 4.08 4.68 5.76
CA ARG A 45 2.92 5.13 4.99
C ARG A 45 3.34 5.75 3.64
N MET A 46 4.40 6.55 3.61
CA MET A 46 4.91 7.14 2.38
C MET A 46 5.43 6.07 1.41
N HIS A 47 6.10 5.03 1.91
CA HIS A 47 6.51 3.90 1.09
C HIS A 47 5.29 3.17 0.49
N LEU A 48 4.24 2.95 1.27
CA LEU A 48 3.00 2.35 0.76
C LEU A 48 2.33 3.22 -0.31
N GLU A 49 2.32 4.53 -0.12
CA GLU A 49 1.77 5.47 -1.10
C GLU A 49 2.60 5.47 -2.40
N ASP A 50 3.93 5.48 -2.30
CA ASP A 50 4.82 5.36 -3.44
C ASP A 50 4.62 4.02 -4.19
N ALA A 51 4.47 2.91 -3.47
CA ALA A 51 4.20 1.59 -4.04
C ALA A 51 2.86 1.55 -4.79
N ILE A 52 1.79 2.07 -4.19
CA ILE A 52 0.47 2.15 -4.82
C ILE A 52 0.51 3.05 -6.06
N ASN A 53 1.21 4.18 -5.97
CA ASN A 53 1.37 5.08 -7.11
C ASN A 53 2.08 4.39 -8.28
N VAL A 54 3.14 3.62 -8.00
CA VAL A 54 3.85 2.84 -9.03
C VAL A 54 2.95 1.76 -9.64
N ILE A 55 2.14 1.07 -8.84
CA ILE A 55 1.17 0.11 -9.37
C ILE A 55 0.19 0.79 -10.32
N VAL A 56 -0.43 1.89 -9.89
CA VAL A 56 -1.51 2.55 -10.65
C VAL A 56 -0.99 3.29 -11.87
N ASN A 57 0.09 4.05 -11.71
CA ASN A 57 0.58 4.99 -12.73
C ASN A 57 1.84 4.51 -13.47
N GLY A 58 2.43 3.39 -13.00
CA GLY A 58 3.69 2.87 -13.53
C GLY A 58 4.91 3.43 -12.80
N ASP A 59 6.05 2.79 -13.03
CA ASP A 59 7.35 3.14 -12.43
C ASP A 59 8.17 4.16 -13.24
N GLY A 60 7.56 4.74 -14.28
CA GLY A 60 8.19 5.68 -15.21
C GLY A 60 8.64 5.04 -16.54
N ASN A 61 8.46 3.73 -16.69
CA ASN A 61 8.79 2.98 -17.91
C ASN A 61 7.55 2.69 -18.78
N SER A 62 6.51 3.53 -18.69
CA SER A 62 5.25 3.40 -19.45
C SER A 62 4.49 2.10 -19.19
N ASN A 63 4.50 1.63 -17.96
CA ASN A 63 3.91 0.36 -17.52
C ASN A 63 2.84 0.52 -16.40
N PRO A 64 1.83 1.39 -16.55
CA PRO A 64 0.74 1.47 -15.58
C PRO A 64 -0.01 0.13 -15.52
N ALA A 65 -0.69 -0.14 -14.39
CA ALA A 65 -1.56 -1.30 -14.32
C ALA A 65 -2.70 -1.19 -15.32
N SER A 66 -3.11 -2.33 -15.89
CA SER A 66 -4.31 -2.39 -16.74
C SER A 66 -5.52 -1.98 -15.92
N ALA A 67 -6.23 -0.95 -16.36
CA ALA A 67 -7.41 -0.43 -15.69
C ALA A 67 -8.68 -0.96 -16.36
N TYR A 68 -9.62 -1.41 -15.53
CA TYR A 68 -10.92 -1.91 -15.93
C TYR A 68 -12.02 -1.09 -15.27
N ALA A 69 -13.13 -0.93 -15.96
CA ALA A 69 -14.30 -0.24 -15.40
C ALA A 69 -15.50 -1.17 -15.36
N VAL A 70 -16.22 -1.17 -14.25
CA VAL A 70 -17.47 -1.93 -14.10
C VAL A 70 -18.49 -1.43 -15.13
N GLY A 71 -19.15 -2.35 -15.83
CA GLY A 71 -20.07 -2.04 -16.92
C GLY A 71 -19.40 -1.86 -18.29
N THR A 72 -18.08 -2.08 -18.37
CA THR A 72 -17.33 -2.06 -19.62
C THR A 72 -16.61 -3.41 -19.79
N SER A 73 -16.79 -4.05 -20.97
CA SER A 73 -16.11 -5.33 -21.24
C SER A 73 -14.60 -5.24 -20.93
N PRO A 74 -13.99 -6.23 -20.25
CA PRO A 74 -14.56 -7.52 -19.87
C PRO A 74 -15.32 -7.56 -18.54
N ILE A 75 -15.45 -6.47 -17.80
CA ILE A 75 -16.10 -6.45 -16.49
C ILE A 75 -17.59 -6.13 -16.64
N SER A 76 -18.43 -7.11 -16.30
CA SER A 76 -19.88 -6.99 -16.35
C SER A 76 -20.45 -6.16 -15.19
N GLY A 77 -21.69 -5.70 -15.33
CA GLY A 77 -22.43 -5.01 -14.28
C GLY A 77 -22.87 -3.61 -14.65
N GLU A 78 -23.49 -2.93 -13.68
CA GLU A 78 -23.93 -1.54 -13.81
C GLU A 78 -22.79 -0.60 -13.43
N SER A 79 -22.54 0.39 -14.27
CA SER A 79 -21.47 1.39 -14.06
C SER A 79 -21.60 2.08 -12.70
N GLY A 80 -20.52 2.10 -11.95
CA GLY A 80 -20.45 2.71 -10.62
C GLY A 80 -20.97 1.83 -9.47
N THR A 81 -21.54 0.64 -9.77
CA THR A 81 -22.09 -0.27 -8.77
C THR A 81 -21.24 -1.54 -8.72
N LEU A 82 -20.60 -1.79 -7.58
CA LEU A 82 -19.83 -3.01 -7.38
C LEU A 82 -20.76 -4.20 -7.16
N SER A 83 -20.60 -5.25 -7.95
CA SER A 83 -21.30 -6.54 -7.81
C SER A 83 -20.30 -7.68 -7.59
N TYR A 84 -20.76 -8.81 -7.07
CA TYR A 84 -19.93 -9.99 -6.95
C TYR A 84 -19.48 -10.51 -8.32
N GLY A 85 -20.37 -10.49 -9.32
CA GLY A 85 -20.03 -10.83 -10.72
C GLY A 85 -18.86 -10.00 -11.26
N ALA A 86 -18.88 -8.68 -11.03
CA ALA A 86 -17.79 -7.81 -11.44
C ALA A 86 -16.45 -8.18 -10.78
N LEU A 87 -16.46 -8.62 -9.51
CA LEU A 87 -15.26 -9.09 -8.83
C LEU A 87 -14.75 -10.42 -9.40
N VAL A 88 -15.64 -11.32 -9.80
CA VAL A 88 -15.28 -12.59 -10.45
C VAL A 88 -14.70 -12.32 -11.84
N ASP A 89 -15.31 -11.43 -12.62
CA ASP A 89 -14.78 -11.02 -13.92
C ASP A 89 -13.39 -10.39 -13.78
N PHE A 90 -13.21 -9.52 -12.79
CA PHE A 90 -11.91 -8.92 -12.50
C PHE A 90 -10.86 -9.95 -12.09
N TRP A 91 -11.23 -10.90 -11.24
CA TRP A 91 -10.37 -12.02 -10.86
C TRP A 91 -9.94 -12.86 -12.06
N SER A 92 -10.83 -13.12 -13.00
CA SER A 92 -10.54 -13.92 -14.20
C SER A 92 -9.52 -13.28 -15.13
N GLN A 93 -9.29 -11.97 -15.01
CA GLN A 93 -8.31 -11.27 -15.84
C GLN A 93 -6.86 -11.54 -15.42
N PHE A 94 -6.62 -12.21 -14.28
CA PHE A 94 -5.26 -12.38 -13.75
C PHE A 94 -4.47 -13.55 -14.35
N ASP A 95 -5.05 -14.37 -15.22
CA ASP A 95 -4.29 -15.42 -15.89
C ASP A 95 -3.09 -14.83 -16.68
N PRO A 96 -1.88 -15.40 -16.56
CA PRO A 96 -1.43 -16.60 -15.81
C PRO A 96 -1.06 -16.35 -14.32
N TYR A 97 -1.24 -15.15 -13.80
CA TYR A 97 -0.98 -14.80 -12.41
C TYR A 97 -2.17 -15.14 -11.51
N THR A 98 -1.94 -15.09 -10.20
CA THR A 98 -2.99 -15.36 -9.21
C THR A 98 -3.26 -14.11 -8.38
N MET A 99 -4.50 -13.61 -8.41
CA MET A 99 -4.89 -12.52 -7.53
C MET A 99 -4.97 -13.01 -6.09
N ASN A 100 -3.89 -12.81 -5.33
CA ASN A 100 -3.80 -13.23 -3.92
C ASN A 100 -3.97 -12.07 -2.93
N THR A 101 -3.99 -10.84 -3.40
CA THR A 101 -4.14 -9.64 -2.57
C THR A 101 -5.01 -8.60 -3.29
N ILE A 102 -5.94 -8.01 -2.53
CA ILE A 102 -6.78 -6.91 -2.99
C ILE A 102 -6.57 -5.72 -2.06
N LEU A 103 -6.19 -4.57 -2.61
CA LEU A 103 -6.09 -3.31 -1.87
C LEU A 103 -7.31 -2.45 -2.18
N VAL A 104 -7.94 -1.95 -1.14
CA VAL A 104 -9.17 -1.14 -1.26
C VAL A 104 -9.14 0.08 -0.35
N GLY A 105 -9.82 1.14 -0.77
CA GLY A 105 -10.18 2.26 0.08
C GLY A 105 -11.37 1.92 0.99
N SER A 106 -11.69 2.80 1.93
CA SER A 106 -12.81 2.59 2.85
C SER A 106 -14.18 2.59 2.17
N ASP A 107 -14.31 3.28 1.04
CA ASP A 107 -15.51 3.37 0.21
C ASP A 107 -15.79 2.04 -0.52
N ALA A 108 -14.80 1.50 -1.24
CA ALA A 108 -14.92 0.23 -1.92
C ALA A 108 -15.09 -0.93 -0.93
N LEU A 109 -14.33 -0.92 0.19
CA LEU A 109 -14.50 -1.92 1.25
C LEU A 109 -15.93 -1.97 1.79
N ARG A 110 -16.52 -0.79 2.03
CA ARG A 110 -17.91 -0.71 2.51
C ARG A 110 -18.90 -1.26 1.50
N GLN A 111 -18.68 -1.06 0.20
CA GLN A 111 -19.51 -1.65 -0.85
C GLN A 111 -19.36 -3.17 -0.87
N MET A 112 -18.13 -3.69 -0.83
CA MET A 112 -17.85 -5.13 -0.79
C MET A 112 -18.54 -5.83 0.39
N LEU A 113 -18.43 -5.26 1.59
CA LEU A 113 -19.04 -5.83 2.79
C LEU A 113 -20.58 -5.83 2.80
N LYS A 114 -21.21 -5.04 1.92
CA LYS A 114 -22.68 -5.05 1.74
C LYS A 114 -23.16 -6.12 0.77
N LEU A 115 -22.28 -6.73 0.00
CA LEU A 115 -22.66 -7.83 -0.89
C LEU A 115 -23.09 -9.06 -0.07
N SER A 116 -24.16 -9.71 -0.49
CA SER A 116 -24.73 -10.89 0.17
C SER A 116 -23.73 -12.04 0.33
N GLU A 117 -22.87 -12.21 -0.67
CA GLU A 117 -21.84 -13.23 -0.74
C GLU A 117 -20.76 -13.05 0.35
N PHE A 118 -20.50 -11.82 0.72
CA PHE A 118 -19.56 -11.50 1.82
C PHE A 118 -20.21 -11.58 3.20
N GLN A 119 -21.53 -11.50 3.28
CA GLN A 119 -22.26 -11.57 4.54
C GLN A 119 -22.63 -13.00 4.93
N ASN A 120 -22.64 -13.93 3.99
CA ASN A 120 -23.02 -15.32 4.23
C ASN A 120 -21.86 -16.10 4.87
N PRO A 121 -21.99 -16.58 6.14
CA PRO A 121 -20.93 -17.32 6.82
C PRO A 121 -20.57 -18.65 6.15
N LEU A 122 -21.47 -19.22 5.33
CA LEU A 122 -21.25 -20.48 4.63
C LEU A 122 -20.37 -20.34 3.38
N THR A 123 -20.28 -19.13 2.80
CA THR A 123 -19.53 -18.87 1.58
C THR A 123 -18.14 -18.27 1.82
N GLY A 124 -17.71 -18.05 3.06
CA GLY A 124 -16.30 -17.87 3.26
C GLY A 124 -15.80 -16.73 4.13
N LEU A 125 -16.60 -16.02 4.90
CA LEU A 125 -16.03 -15.00 5.76
C LEU A 125 -16.16 -15.31 7.24
N ASN A 126 -15.13 -15.94 7.80
CA ASN A 126 -14.97 -16.06 9.25
C ASN A 126 -14.40 -14.74 9.86
N PHE A 127 -14.91 -13.58 9.40
CA PHE A 127 -14.49 -12.28 9.89
C PHE A 127 -14.73 -12.12 11.39
N GLN A 128 -15.86 -12.64 11.87
CA GLN A 128 -16.23 -12.59 13.29
C GLN A 128 -15.27 -13.39 14.19
N GLY A 129 -14.63 -14.43 13.65
CA GLY A 129 -13.72 -15.27 14.45
C GLY A 129 -12.25 -14.88 14.35
N THR A 130 -11.80 -14.35 13.23
CA THR A 130 -10.36 -14.14 12.98
C THR A 130 -9.94 -12.67 12.80
N GLY A 131 -10.90 -11.78 12.56
CA GLY A 131 -10.62 -10.37 12.24
C GLY A 131 -9.89 -10.17 10.90
N LYS A 132 -9.66 -11.24 10.14
CA LYS A 132 -9.03 -11.18 8.81
C LYS A 132 -10.10 -11.27 7.74
N LEU A 133 -10.03 -10.32 6.79
CA LEU A 133 -10.90 -10.32 5.62
C LEU A 133 -10.22 -11.12 4.50
N THR A 134 -10.74 -12.31 4.26
CA THR A 134 -10.42 -13.10 3.07
C THR A 134 -11.62 -13.03 2.14
N THR A 135 -11.43 -12.74 0.88
CA THR A 135 -12.52 -12.73 -0.09
C THR A 135 -12.91 -14.15 -0.46
N PRO A 136 -14.15 -14.38 -0.95
CA PRO A 136 -14.57 -15.69 -1.49
C PRO A 136 -13.63 -16.19 -2.61
N LEU A 137 -12.87 -15.31 -3.24
CA LEU A 137 -11.89 -15.61 -4.30
C LEU A 137 -10.52 -16.05 -3.75
N GLY A 138 -10.35 -16.23 -2.45
CA GLY A 138 -9.10 -16.63 -1.81
C GLY A 138 -8.06 -15.52 -1.66
N ALA A 139 -8.35 -14.29 -2.07
CA ALA A 139 -7.46 -13.16 -1.94
C ALA A 139 -7.56 -12.50 -0.56
N ASN A 140 -6.43 -12.03 -0.03
CA ASN A 140 -6.41 -11.22 1.20
C ASN A 140 -6.88 -9.80 0.90
N LEU A 141 -7.88 -9.35 1.63
CA LEU A 141 -8.43 -8.00 1.49
C LEU A 141 -7.76 -7.05 2.49
N LEU A 142 -7.05 -6.06 1.99
CA LEU A 142 -6.32 -5.07 2.78
C LEU A 142 -6.90 -3.67 2.55
N ARG A 143 -7.38 -3.06 3.64
CA ARG A 143 -7.83 -1.67 3.60
C ARG A 143 -6.64 -0.73 3.73
N THR A 144 -6.54 0.23 2.83
CA THR A 144 -5.56 1.31 2.94
C THR A 144 -6.16 2.66 2.55
N ALA A 145 -5.75 3.71 3.28
CA ALA A 145 -6.13 5.09 2.95
C ALA A 145 -5.37 5.63 1.72
N CYS A 146 -4.30 4.94 1.29
CA CYS A 146 -3.51 5.33 0.13
C CYS A 146 -4.12 4.85 -1.20
N CYS A 147 -5.13 3.96 -1.15
CA CYS A 147 -5.84 3.53 -2.36
C CYS A 147 -6.71 4.69 -2.89
N PRO A 148 -6.62 5.04 -4.18
CA PRO A 148 -7.46 6.07 -4.77
C PRO A 148 -8.95 5.73 -4.61
N ALA A 149 -9.77 6.76 -4.39
CA ALA A 149 -11.22 6.59 -4.22
C ALA A 149 -11.85 5.93 -5.46
N GLY A 150 -12.80 5.02 -5.23
CA GLY A 150 -13.51 4.30 -6.29
C GLY A 150 -12.67 3.27 -7.04
N LYS A 151 -11.45 2.98 -6.59
CA LYS A 151 -10.58 1.98 -7.20
C LYS A 151 -10.40 0.75 -6.31
N ILE A 152 -10.27 -0.39 -6.96
CA ILE A 152 -9.89 -1.67 -6.37
C ILE A 152 -8.62 -2.10 -7.08
N ILE A 153 -7.57 -2.40 -6.31
CA ILE A 153 -6.30 -2.84 -6.86
C ILE A 153 -6.13 -4.32 -6.52
N GLY A 154 -6.14 -5.15 -7.55
CA GLY A 154 -5.78 -6.56 -7.44
C GLY A 154 -4.32 -6.76 -7.78
N LEU A 155 -3.64 -7.64 -7.06
CA LEU A 155 -2.25 -7.96 -7.34
C LEU A 155 -1.88 -9.39 -6.96
N ASP A 156 -0.91 -9.92 -7.69
CA ASP A 156 -0.13 -11.07 -7.26
C ASP A 156 1.10 -10.58 -6.50
N ARG A 157 1.09 -10.78 -5.19
CA ARG A 157 2.13 -10.29 -4.29
C ARG A 157 3.54 -10.78 -4.63
N GLY A 158 3.65 -11.94 -5.28
CA GLY A 158 4.96 -12.51 -5.64
C GLY A 158 5.56 -11.91 -6.90
N TYR A 159 4.74 -11.30 -7.76
CA TYR A 159 5.15 -10.91 -9.12
C TYR A 159 4.83 -9.46 -9.50
N ALA A 160 4.08 -8.73 -8.67
CA ALA A 160 3.61 -7.40 -9.05
C ALA A 160 4.67 -6.32 -8.90
N LEU A 161 5.39 -6.30 -7.75
CA LEU A 161 6.22 -5.17 -7.37
C LEU A 161 7.45 -5.63 -6.58
N GLU A 162 8.58 -4.98 -6.84
CA GLU A 162 9.81 -5.12 -6.07
C GLU A 162 10.17 -3.79 -5.41
N MET A 163 10.61 -3.85 -4.16
CA MET A 163 11.15 -2.70 -3.44
C MET A 163 12.66 -2.68 -3.54
N ILE A 164 13.21 -1.62 -4.09
CA ILE A 164 14.64 -1.39 -4.21
C ILE A 164 15.06 -0.45 -3.08
N CYS A 165 15.89 -0.95 -2.15
CA CYS A 165 16.40 -0.17 -1.04
C CYS A 165 17.79 0.39 -1.38
N GLY A 166 17.90 1.71 -1.47
CA GLY A 166 19.19 2.39 -1.55
C GLY A 166 19.82 2.61 -0.16
N SER A 167 18.99 2.82 0.85
CA SER A 167 19.36 2.84 2.26
C SER A 167 18.16 2.42 3.11
N GLU A 168 18.38 1.53 4.06
CA GLU A 168 17.37 1.20 5.06
C GLU A 168 17.05 2.42 5.94
N VAL A 169 16.08 2.26 6.83
CA VAL A 169 15.75 3.31 7.80
C VAL A 169 16.93 3.53 8.74
N THR A 170 17.57 4.66 8.62
CA THR A 170 18.68 5.09 9.48
C THR A 170 18.21 6.17 10.43
N VAL A 171 18.74 6.13 11.66
CA VAL A 171 18.51 7.16 12.68
C VAL A 171 19.85 7.77 13.03
N GLU A 172 20.00 9.05 12.77
CA GLU A 172 21.20 9.81 13.07
C GLU A 172 20.90 10.78 14.21
N TYR A 173 21.78 10.84 15.19
CA TYR A 173 21.67 11.75 16.35
C TYR A 173 22.78 12.79 16.32
N ASP A 174 22.42 14.01 16.67
CA ASP A 174 23.36 15.12 16.78
C ASP A 174 22.97 16.05 17.95
N LYS A 175 23.98 16.64 18.60
CA LYS A 175 23.82 17.58 19.69
C LYS A 175 24.37 18.94 19.32
N LEU A 176 23.51 19.94 19.34
CA LEU A 176 23.89 21.33 19.15
C LEU A 176 24.15 21.97 20.53
N ILE A 177 25.39 21.93 20.97
CA ILE A 177 25.81 22.41 22.29
C ILE A 177 25.60 23.93 22.43
N ASP A 178 25.83 24.66 21.34
CA ASP A 178 25.65 26.12 21.25
C ASP A 178 24.20 26.56 21.48
N ARG A 179 23.24 25.70 21.13
CA ARG A 179 21.79 25.95 21.23
C ARG A 179 21.09 25.09 22.28
N GLN A 180 21.81 24.21 22.94
CA GLN A 180 21.29 23.24 23.90
C GLN A 180 20.13 22.40 23.35
N LEU A 181 20.29 21.95 22.08
CA LEU A 181 19.31 21.14 21.37
C LEU A 181 19.87 19.75 21.04
N GLU A 182 19.03 18.74 21.10
CA GLU A 182 19.26 17.42 20.51
C GLU A 182 18.44 17.27 19.24
N ARG A 183 19.03 16.66 18.22
CA ARG A 183 18.38 16.36 16.95
C ARG A 183 18.44 14.86 16.69
N ALA A 184 17.35 14.31 16.16
CA ALA A 184 17.31 12.97 15.60
C ALA A 184 16.73 13.04 14.19
N ALA A 185 17.52 12.65 13.19
CA ALA A 185 17.07 12.55 11.80
C ALA A 185 16.81 11.08 11.45
N ILE A 186 15.60 10.79 11.00
CA ILE A 186 15.23 9.48 10.50
C ILE A 186 15.10 9.60 8.99
N THR A 187 15.87 8.81 8.25
CA THR A 187 15.86 8.83 6.78
C THR A 187 15.83 7.42 6.21
N SER A 188 15.25 7.29 5.03
CA SER A 188 15.23 6.07 4.23
C SER A 188 15.28 6.45 2.76
N ILE A 189 15.95 5.63 1.95
CA ILE A 189 16.03 5.79 0.49
C ILE A 189 15.53 4.51 -0.14
N SER A 190 14.39 4.59 -0.82
CA SER A 190 13.80 3.43 -1.50
C SER A 190 13.08 3.85 -2.78
N GLY A 191 12.87 2.88 -3.64
CA GLY A 191 12.06 3.00 -4.84
C GLY A 191 11.33 1.69 -5.10
N PHE A 192 10.39 1.72 -6.03
CA PHE A 192 9.60 0.57 -6.41
C PHE A 192 9.67 0.38 -7.92
N ALA A 193 9.81 -0.87 -8.33
CA ALA A 193 9.79 -1.30 -9.73
C ALA A 193 8.68 -2.31 -9.94
N LYS A 194 7.99 -2.25 -11.08
CA LYS A 194 7.08 -3.30 -11.50
C LYS A 194 7.89 -4.45 -12.08
N LEU A 195 7.59 -5.68 -11.63
CA LEU A 195 8.23 -6.88 -12.15
C LEU A 195 7.52 -7.37 -13.41
N PHE A 196 6.21 -7.53 -13.34
CA PHE A 196 5.39 -8.00 -14.46
C PHE A 196 4.11 -7.17 -14.58
N ASP A 197 3.84 -6.67 -15.78
CA ASP A 197 2.70 -5.78 -16.03
C ASP A 197 1.35 -6.46 -15.78
N GLY A 198 1.24 -7.75 -16.10
CA GLY A 198 0.00 -8.51 -15.89
C GLY A 198 -0.28 -8.90 -14.44
N ALA A 199 0.70 -8.79 -13.54
CA ALA A 199 0.58 -9.21 -12.15
C ALA A 199 -0.13 -8.19 -11.24
N SER A 200 -0.47 -7.01 -11.77
CA SER A 200 -1.27 -5.99 -11.07
C SER A 200 -2.29 -5.37 -12.00
N LYS A 201 -3.53 -5.16 -11.49
CA LYS A 201 -4.66 -4.60 -12.24
C LYS A 201 -5.49 -3.68 -11.34
N VAL A 202 -6.18 -2.71 -11.94
CA VAL A 202 -6.95 -1.68 -11.23
C VAL A 202 -8.37 -1.59 -11.78
#